data_c861b0b71e1a0626c054ab699daf1877
#
_entry.id   c861b0b71e1a0626c054ab699daf1877
#
_cell.length_a   1.000
_cell.length_b   1.000
_cell.length_c   1.000
_cell.angle_alpha   90.00
_cell.angle_beta   90.00
_cell.angle_gamma   90.00
#
_symmetry.space_group_name_H-M   'P 1'
#
loop_
_entity.id
_entity.type
_entity.pdbx_description
1 polymer ?
#
loop_
_entity_poly.entity_id
_entity_poly.type
_entity_poly.pdbx_seq_one_letter_code
_entity_poly.pdbx_strand_id
1 'polypeptide(L)'
;MNPHLLTHETADDYVRGMARVTQLVAQHLAADAPSTGATVADLTPAVEGVDLDRPAADLDAALAEVTDIYLRDAIWFHHPSYVAHLNCPVALPAVLAEGIIAAVNTSVDTWDQSAGGTLVEQRLIRWTAGRIGFGEGADGVFTSGGTQSNLQGLLLARGEAVRRAGSDATLRVLATEHSHFSVIKAARIMGLHPSAVIAVPTDETGGMSTAALAAELDGIRERGETAMAVVATAGTTDLGVIDPISTIADLAAAHGTWLHVDAAYGGGLLTSLRRRHLLDGIERADSVTVDFHKTFFQPVSSSAIVVRDGATLGHVTHHADYLNPRTAVTPNQVDKSLQTTRRFDALKLWLTLRVTGADAVGEMFDEVIDRAHQVREVLRDDERFEVAVEPVLSTVLLRYRPKGVGVTEADSLNPRIRHALLDDGSVMVAGTTIDGRAWLKFTLLNPQTSLAHLRGIIETIATTGEALRAEDELDELRVTAGSRGSGADALAPRPTMAGVTR
;
A
#
# COMPACT_ATOMS: atom_id res chain seq x y z
N MET A 1 2.09 -31.56 -31.87
CA MET A 1 1.38 -30.93 -30.74
C MET A 1 2.43 -30.39 -29.75
N ASN A 2 2.28 -29.18 -29.25
CA ASN A 2 3.24 -28.64 -28.29
C ASN A 2 2.75 -28.97 -26.85
N PRO A 3 3.47 -29.83 -26.10
CA PRO A 3 3.02 -30.27 -24.76
C PRO A 3 3.09 -29.19 -23.68
N HIS A 4 3.66 -28.01 -24.00
CA HIS A 4 3.82 -26.91 -23.06
C HIS A 4 2.71 -25.84 -23.15
N LEU A 5 1.74 -26.00 -24.05
CA LEU A 5 0.61 -25.12 -24.21
C LEU A 5 -0.65 -25.72 -23.57
N LEU A 6 -1.40 -24.93 -22.84
CA LEU A 6 -2.68 -25.33 -22.25
C LEU A 6 -3.73 -25.45 -23.37
N THR A 7 -4.13 -26.67 -23.68
CA THR A 7 -5.14 -27.01 -24.68
C THR A 7 -6.04 -28.13 -24.14
N HIS A 8 -7.02 -28.57 -24.94
CA HIS A 8 -7.85 -29.72 -24.58
C HIS A 8 -7.01 -31.00 -24.37
N GLU A 9 -5.98 -31.18 -25.19
CA GLU A 9 -5.13 -32.37 -25.15
C GLU A 9 -4.19 -32.43 -23.95
N THR A 10 -3.88 -31.25 -23.34
CA THR A 10 -3.02 -31.12 -22.16
C THR A 10 -3.82 -30.89 -20.88
N ALA A 11 -5.15 -31.04 -20.90
CA ALA A 11 -6.03 -30.77 -19.75
C ALA A 11 -5.67 -31.66 -18.54
N ASP A 12 -5.33 -32.92 -18.74
CA ASP A 12 -4.93 -33.79 -17.62
C ASP A 12 -3.57 -33.40 -17.03
N ASP A 13 -2.64 -32.90 -17.84
CA ASP A 13 -1.35 -32.38 -17.36
C ASP A 13 -1.55 -31.11 -16.55
N TYR A 14 -2.45 -30.24 -16.99
CA TYR A 14 -2.85 -29.04 -16.23
C TYR A 14 -3.40 -29.42 -14.86
N VAL A 15 -4.35 -30.36 -14.77
CA VAL A 15 -4.92 -30.81 -13.49
C VAL A 15 -3.83 -31.36 -12.56
N ARG A 16 -2.93 -32.21 -13.08
CA ARG A 16 -1.83 -32.77 -12.29
C ARG A 16 -0.85 -31.70 -11.84
N GLY A 17 -0.47 -30.79 -12.74
CA GLY A 17 0.44 -29.68 -12.43
C GLY A 17 -0.14 -28.75 -11.36
N MET A 18 -1.41 -28.35 -11.48
CA MET A 18 -2.08 -27.52 -10.49
C MET A 18 -2.19 -28.20 -9.10
N ALA A 19 -2.44 -29.50 -9.08
CA ALA A 19 -2.45 -30.25 -7.81
C ALA A 19 -1.07 -30.23 -7.14
N ARG A 20 0.02 -30.37 -7.89
CA ARG A 20 1.40 -30.27 -7.38
C ARG A 20 1.70 -28.88 -6.83
N VAL A 21 1.39 -27.81 -7.57
CA VAL A 21 1.59 -26.43 -7.14
C VAL A 21 0.78 -26.14 -5.88
N THR A 22 -0.49 -26.54 -5.85
CA THR A 22 -1.36 -26.31 -4.68
C THR A 22 -0.83 -27.04 -3.45
N GLN A 23 -0.38 -28.28 -3.59
CA GLN A 23 0.20 -29.05 -2.49
C GLN A 23 1.51 -28.42 -2.00
N LEU A 24 2.38 -27.96 -2.91
CA LEU A 24 3.61 -27.27 -2.57
C LEU A 24 3.35 -26.00 -1.75
N VAL A 25 2.44 -25.13 -2.21
CA VAL A 25 2.06 -23.91 -1.49
C VAL A 25 1.48 -24.25 -0.12
N ALA A 26 0.58 -25.24 -0.04
CA ALA A 26 -0.05 -25.66 1.21
C ALA A 26 0.96 -26.13 2.27
N GLN A 27 2.07 -26.75 1.86
CA GLN A 27 3.15 -27.13 2.77
C GLN A 27 3.87 -25.93 3.39
N HIS A 28 3.94 -24.80 2.70
CA HIS A 28 4.62 -23.58 3.15
C HIS A 28 3.70 -22.63 3.94
N LEU A 29 2.36 -22.84 3.90
CA LEU A 29 1.43 -22.00 4.68
C LEU A 29 1.60 -22.13 6.20
N ALA A 30 2.21 -23.20 6.70
CA ALA A 30 2.49 -23.42 8.11
C ALA A 30 3.88 -22.89 8.53
N ALA A 31 4.29 -21.74 7.98
CA ALA A 31 5.56 -21.10 8.34
C ALA A 31 5.58 -20.71 9.83
N ASP A 32 6.72 -20.93 10.49
CA ASP A 32 6.91 -20.62 11.93
C ASP A 32 7.10 -19.12 12.17
N ALA A 33 7.46 -18.36 11.14
CA ALA A 33 7.69 -16.92 11.18
C ALA A 33 7.21 -16.23 9.89
N PRO A 34 6.97 -14.90 9.91
CA PRO A 34 6.54 -14.16 8.72
C PRO A 34 7.64 -14.03 7.67
N SER A 35 8.91 -14.21 8.04
CA SER A 35 10.10 -14.11 7.20
C SER A 35 11.18 -15.02 7.74
N THR A 36 12.15 -15.39 6.91
CA THR A 36 13.37 -16.10 7.34
C THR A 36 14.52 -15.14 7.70
N GLY A 37 14.33 -13.83 7.48
CA GLY A 37 15.42 -12.85 7.62
C GLY A 37 16.44 -12.89 6.48
N ALA A 38 16.20 -13.67 5.42
CA ALA A 38 17.15 -13.80 4.31
C ALA A 38 17.45 -12.43 3.68
N THR A 39 18.75 -12.17 3.50
CA THR A 39 19.26 -10.91 2.94
C THR A 39 19.40 -11.00 1.42
N VAL A 40 19.62 -9.86 0.77
CA VAL A 40 19.95 -9.79 -0.66
C VAL A 40 21.18 -10.65 -0.98
N ALA A 41 22.20 -10.66 -0.09
CA ALA A 41 23.42 -11.44 -0.28
C ALA A 41 23.16 -12.96 -0.22
N ASP A 42 22.20 -13.39 0.59
CA ASP A 42 21.82 -14.80 0.70
C ASP A 42 21.08 -15.30 -0.54
N LEU A 43 20.17 -14.49 -1.09
CA LEU A 43 19.28 -14.89 -2.19
C LEU A 43 19.92 -14.69 -3.58
N THR A 44 20.74 -13.65 -3.77
CA THR A 44 21.32 -13.31 -5.08
C THR A 44 22.04 -14.48 -5.74
N PRO A 45 22.93 -15.26 -5.05
CA PRO A 45 23.64 -16.35 -5.70
C PRO A 45 22.72 -17.45 -6.26
N ALA A 46 21.63 -17.76 -5.57
CA ALA A 46 20.68 -18.77 -6.01
C ALA A 46 19.91 -18.30 -7.28
N VAL A 47 19.45 -17.03 -7.28
CA VAL A 47 18.70 -16.47 -8.42
C VAL A 47 19.60 -16.27 -9.63
N GLU A 48 20.79 -15.67 -9.47
CA GLU A 48 21.75 -15.43 -10.54
C GLU A 48 22.38 -16.73 -11.09
N GLY A 49 22.36 -17.80 -10.30
CA GLY A 49 22.87 -19.13 -10.71
C GLY A 49 21.95 -19.87 -11.68
N VAL A 50 20.70 -19.42 -11.87
CA VAL A 50 19.75 -20.06 -12.79
C VAL A 50 20.08 -19.69 -14.23
N ASP A 51 20.33 -20.72 -15.07
CA ASP A 51 20.52 -20.56 -16.52
C ASP A 51 19.15 -20.62 -17.22
N LEU A 52 18.58 -19.45 -17.52
CA LEU A 52 17.26 -19.32 -18.15
C LEU A 52 17.20 -19.85 -19.60
N ASP A 53 18.34 -20.06 -20.25
CA ASP A 53 18.43 -20.65 -21.60
C ASP A 53 18.38 -22.19 -21.58
N ARG A 54 18.47 -22.79 -20.40
CA ARG A 54 18.40 -24.23 -20.18
C ARG A 54 17.15 -24.62 -19.42
N PRO A 55 16.28 -25.49 -19.98
CA PRO A 55 15.12 -25.95 -19.24
C PRO A 55 15.55 -26.85 -18.06
N ALA A 56 14.77 -26.81 -16.97
CA ALA A 56 14.84 -27.81 -15.92
C ALA A 56 14.48 -29.20 -16.49
N ALA A 57 14.89 -30.26 -15.80
CA ALA A 57 14.66 -31.64 -16.26
C ALA A 57 13.17 -31.97 -16.45
N ASP A 58 12.34 -31.49 -15.53
CA ASP A 58 10.89 -31.65 -15.51
C ASP A 58 10.22 -30.58 -14.59
N LEU A 59 8.90 -30.66 -14.44
CA LEU A 59 8.14 -29.73 -13.58
C LEU A 59 8.57 -29.82 -12.11
N ASP A 60 8.87 -31.00 -11.59
CA ASP A 60 9.25 -31.18 -10.19
C ASP A 60 10.62 -30.53 -9.92
N ALA A 61 11.57 -30.64 -10.83
CA ALA A 61 12.85 -29.93 -10.74
C ALA A 61 12.68 -28.41 -10.80
N ALA A 62 11.81 -27.89 -11.67
CA ALA A 62 11.49 -26.46 -11.73
C ALA A 62 10.78 -25.96 -10.45
N LEU A 63 9.87 -26.74 -9.87
CA LEU A 63 9.21 -26.40 -8.62
C LEU A 63 10.16 -26.44 -7.42
N ALA A 64 11.15 -27.36 -7.42
CA ALA A 64 12.20 -27.36 -6.41
C ALA A 64 13.07 -26.09 -6.50
N GLU A 65 13.45 -25.68 -7.71
CA GLU A 65 14.16 -24.42 -7.95
C GLU A 65 13.35 -23.21 -7.44
N VAL A 66 12.05 -23.11 -7.78
CA VAL A 66 11.16 -22.05 -7.29
C VAL A 66 11.06 -22.07 -5.75
N THR A 67 11.10 -23.25 -5.14
CA THR A 67 11.14 -23.37 -3.67
C THR A 67 12.40 -22.73 -3.11
N ASP A 68 13.56 -23.04 -3.71
CA ASP A 68 14.84 -22.54 -3.24
C ASP A 68 15.05 -21.04 -3.45
N ILE A 69 14.55 -20.48 -4.56
CA ILE A 69 14.75 -19.06 -4.89
C ILE A 69 13.65 -18.15 -4.38
N TYR A 70 12.48 -18.68 -3.96
CA TYR A 70 11.32 -17.85 -3.61
C TYR A 70 10.51 -18.37 -2.43
N LEU A 71 9.92 -19.59 -2.49
CA LEU A 71 8.92 -20.01 -1.49
C LEU A 71 9.50 -20.18 -0.09
N ARG A 72 10.73 -20.70 0.03
CA ARG A 72 11.41 -20.88 1.32
C ARG A 72 11.53 -19.56 2.08
N ASP A 73 11.87 -18.48 1.37
CA ASP A 73 12.15 -17.16 1.93
C ASP A 73 11.03 -16.15 1.63
N ALA A 74 9.83 -16.62 1.28
CA ALA A 74 8.68 -15.77 1.03
C ALA A 74 8.22 -15.03 2.29
N ILE A 75 7.72 -13.80 2.12
CA ILE A 75 7.08 -13.05 3.20
C ILE A 75 5.63 -13.48 3.32
N TRP A 76 5.25 -14.00 4.49
CA TRP A 76 3.93 -14.56 4.73
C TRP A 76 3.00 -13.56 5.43
N PHE A 77 2.19 -12.83 4.67
CA PHE A 77 1.27 -11.80 5.18
C PHE A 77 0.14 -12.35 6.07
N HIS A 78 -0.15 -13.64 5.98
CA HIS A 78 -1.14 -14.30 6.86
C HIS A 78 -0.55 -14.69 8.23
N HIS A 79 0.77 -14.63 8.41
CA HIS A 79 1.40 -14.95 9.70
C HIS A 79 1.03 -13.90 10.76
N PRO A 80 0.63 -14.30 11.99
CA PRO A 80 0.21 -13.36 13.03
C PRO A 80 1.24 -12.32 13.44
N SER A 81 2.55 -12.62 13.25
CA SER A 81 3.65 -11.68 13.53
C SER A 81 3.98 -10.75 12.36
N TYR A 82 3.21 -10.78 11.26
CA TYR A 82 3.29 -9.77 10.21
C TYR A 82 2.33 -8.62 10.52
N VAL A 83 2.89 -7.46 10.89
CA VAL A 83 2.12 -6.26 11.24
C VAL A 83 2.66 -5.00 10.53
N ALA A 84 3.41 -5.16 9.42
CA ALA A 84 4.22 -4.09 8.83
C ALA A 84 3.43 -3.14 7.92
N HIS A 85 2.97 -3.62 6.78
CA HIS A 85 2.44 -2.80 5.69
C HIS A 85 0.97 -3.11 5.40
N LEU A 86 0.40 -2.41 4.41
CA LEU A 86 -0.98 -2.61 3.94
C LEU A 86 -1.12 -3.89 3.08
N ASN A 87 -0.48 -4.98 3.52
CA ASN A 87 -0.59 -6.30 2.93
C ASN A 87 -1.50 -7.18 3.80
N CYS A 88 -2.48 -7.79 3.19
CA CYS A 88 -3.48 -8.62 3.87
C CYS A 88 -3.27 -10.11 3.60
N PRO A 89 -3.71 -11.01 4.48
CA PRO A 89 -4.01 -12.39 4.08
C PRO A 89 -5.06 -12.37 2.98
N VAL A 90 -4.91 -13.25 1.98
CA VAL A 90 -5.79 -13.22 0.82
C VAL A 90 -7.02 -14.11 1.02
N ALA A 91 -8.18 -13.65 0.54
CA ALA A 91 -9.41 -14.43 0.57
C ALA A 91 -9.27 -15.69 -0.30
N LEU A 92 -9.54 -16.87 0.25
CA LEU A 92 -9.43 -18.15 -0.47
C LEU A 92 -10.22 -18.16 -1.79
N PRO A 93 -11.48 -17.65 -1.87
CA PRO A 93 -12.19 -17.57 -3.15
C PRO A 93 -11.45 -16.77 -4.22
N ALA A 94 -10.73 -15.71 -3.83
CA ALA A 94 -9.96 -14.90 -4.77
C ALA A 94 -8.74 -15.66 -5.31
N VAL A 95 -8.07 -16.46 -4.49
CA VAL A 95 -6.97 -17.34 -4.92
C VAL A 95 -7.47 -18.38 -5.92
N LEU A 96 -8.66 -18.95 -5.69
CA LEU A 96 -9.27 -19.89 -6.65
C LEU A 96 -9.64 -19.20 -7.97
N ALA A 97 -10.09 -17.94 -7.93
CA ALA A 97 -10.35 -17.16 -9.13
C ALA A 97 -9.08 -16.91 -9.96
N GLU A 98 -7.90 -16.78 -9.32
CA GLU A 98 -6.60 -16.65 -10.00
C GLU A 98 -6.31 -17.82 -10.95
N GLY A 99 -6.64 -19.05 -10.53
CA GLY A 99 -6.50 -20.24 -11.40
C GLY A 99 -7.35 -20.13 -12.67
N ILE A 100 -8.59 -19.62 -12.57
CA ILE A 100 -9.48 -19.38 -13.71
C ILE A 100 -8.91 -18.27 -14.61
N ILE A 101 -8.53 -17.14 -14.01
CA ILE A 101 -8.00 -15.96 -14.72
C ILE A 101 -6.75 -16.34 -15.53
N ALA A 102 -5.82 -17.09 -14.93
CA ALA A 102 -4.59 -17.50 -15.57
C ALA A 102 -4.83 -18.48 -16.72
N ALA A 103 -5.73 -19.46 -16.52
CA ALA A 103 -6.01 -20.49 -17.52
C ALA A 103 -6.78 -19.96 -18.74
N VAL A 104 -7.75 -19.05 -18.53
CA VAL A 104 -8.56 -18.47 -19.63
C VAL A 104 -7.82 -17.32 -20.31
N ASN A 105 -6.97 -16.61 -19.58
CA ASN A 105 -6.12 -15.51 -20.08
C ASN A 105 -6.90 -14.39 -20.78
N THR A 106 -8.06 -14.01 -20.24
CA THR A 106 -8.93 -12.94 -20.78
C THR A 106 -8.23 -11.59 -20.71
N SER A 107 -8.24 -10.82 -21.81
CA SER A 107 -7.93 -9.39 -21.80
C SER A 107 -9.22 -8.58 -21.70
N VAL A 108 -9.35 -7.78 -20.62
CA VAL A 108 -10.55 -6.93 -20.42
C VAL A 108 -10.28 -5.57 -21.04
N ASP A 109 -10.29 -5.52 -22.36
CA ASP A 109 -10.15 -4.30 -23.17
C ASP A 109 -11.34 -4.11 -24.09
N THR A 110 -11.64 -5.08 -24.98
CA THR A 110 -12.79 -5.04 -25.88
C THR A 110 -13.73 -6.20 -25.64
N TRP A 111 -14.96 -6.07 -26.14
CA TRP A 111 -16.00 -7.08 -25.97
C TRP A 111 -15.63 -8.44 -26.55
N ASP A 112 -15.04 -8.47 -27.73
CA ASP A 112 -14.67 -9.70 -28.44
C ASP A 112 -13.49 -10.46 -27.79
N GLN A 113 -12.75 -9.82 -26.89
CA GLN A 113 -11.66 -10.45 -26.12
C GLN A 113 -12.09 -10.86 -24.70
N SER A 114 -13.17 -10.28 -24.16
CA SER A 114 -13.54 -10.47 -22.76
C SER A 114 -15.00 -10.90 -22.54
N ALA A 115 -15.91 -10.64 -23.48
CA ALA A 115 -17.32 -11.00 -23.37
C ALA A 115 -17.90 -10.80 -21.96
N GLY A 116 -18.27 -11.88 -21.25
CA GLY A 116 -18.80 -11.85 -19.90
C GLY A 116 -17.88 -11.16 -18.87
N GLY A 117 -16.56 -11.15 -19.10
CA GLY A 117 -15.60 -10.45 -18.25
C GLY A 117 -15.84 -8.94 -18.20
N THR A 118 -16.16 -8.32 -19.36
CA THR A 118 -16.57 -6.90 -19.42
C THR A 118 -17.78 -6.64 -18.52
N LEU A 119 -18.82 -7.48 -18.60
CA LEU A 119 -20.04 -7.27 -17.82
C LEU A 119 -19.84 -7.48 -16.32
N VAL A 120 -18.98 -8.44 -15.94
CA VAL A 120 -18.59 -8.65 -14.54
C VAL A 120 -17.89 -7.43 -13.98
N GLU A 121 -16.89 -6.88 -14.70
CA GLU A 121 -16.19 -5.68 -14.27
C GLU A 121 -17.15 -4.49 -14.15
N GLN A 122 -17.97 -4.22 -15.16
CA GLN A 122 -18.98 -3.15 -15.11
C GLN A 122 -19.97 -3.33 -13.96
N ARG A 123 -20.38 -4.56 -13.65
CA ARG A 123 -21.30 -4.83 -12.54
C ARG A 123 -20.63 -4.53 -11.19
N LEU A 124 -19.37 -4.86 -11.02
CA LEU A 124 -18.59 -4.55 -9.80
C LEU A 124 -18.33 -3.04 -9.67
N ILE A 125 -18.03 -2.34 -10.76
CA ILE A 125 -17.90 -0.88 -10.75
C ILE A 125 -19.22 -0.24 -10.29
N ARG A 126 -20.36 -0.63 -10.87
CA ARG A 126 -21.68 -0.13 -10.42
C ARG A 126 -21.98 -0.49 -8.97
N TRP A 127 -21.58 -1.69 -8.51
CA TRP A 127 -21.73 -2.08 -7.11
C TRP A 127 -20.87 -1.18 -6.19
N THR A 128 -19.62 -0.93 -6.56
CA THR A 128 -18.72 -0.05 -5.79
C THR A 128 -19.24 1.39 -5.79
N ALA A 129 -19.70 1.91 -6.95
CA ALA A 129 -20.32 3.23 -7.05
C ALA A 129 -21.55 3.37 -6.14
N GLY A 130 -22.41 2.34 -6.10
CA GLY A 130 -23.55 2.32 -5.18
C GLY A 130 -23.15 2.30 -3.71
N ARG A 131 -22.05 1.61 -3.34
CA ARG A 131 -21.50 1.63 -1.97
C ARG A 131 -20.87 2.97 -1.61
N ILE A 132 -20.27 3.68 -2.57
CA ILE A 132 -19.82 5.07 -2.40
C ILE A 132 -21.03 6.01 -2.18
N GLY A 133 -22.15 5.73 -2.78
CA GLY A 133 -23.35 6.58 -2.79
C GLY A 133 -23.50 7.39 -4.09
N PHE A 134 -22.80 7.00 -5.14
CA PHE A 134 -22.93 7.61 -6.47
C PHE A 134 -24.24 7.17 -7.17
N GLY A 135 -24.79 8.07 -8.01
CA GLY A 135 -25.98 7.83 -8.80
C GLY A 135 -25.73 6.98 -10.05
N GLU A 136 -26.79 6.83 -10.87
CA GLU A 136 -26.78 5.99 -12.08
C GLU A 136 -25.79 6.46 -13.17
N GLY A 137 -25.38 7.73 -13.17
CA GLY A 137 -24.39 8.27 -14.11
C GLY A 137 -22.94 7.86 -13.79
N ALA A 138 -22.71 7.20 -12.66
CA ALA A 138 -21.38 6.79 -12.24
C ALA A 138 -20.83 5.67 -13.10
N ASP A 139 -19.51 5.69 -13.31
CA ASP A 139 -18.78 4.64 -14.01
C ASP A 139 -17.34 4.51 -13.45
N GLY A 140 -16.52 3.68 -14.06
CA GLY A 140 -15.16 3.47 -13.63
C GLY A 140 -14.51 2.28 -14.33
N VAL A 141 -13.31 1.94 -13.85
CA VAL A 141 -12.52 0.85 -14.40
C VAL A 141 -11.63 0.25 -13.32
N PHE A 142 -11.39 -1.07 -13.39
CA PHE A 142 -10.36 -1.72 -12.58
C PHE A 142 -8.97 -1.27 -13.04
N THR A 143 -8.06 -1.16 -12.08
CA THR A 143 -6.67 -0.73 -12.26
C THR A 143 -5.71 -1.69 -11.53
N SER A 144 -4.41 -1.54 -11.78
CA SER A 144 -3.38 -2.35 -11.13
C SER A 144 -3.12 -1.98 -9.66
N GLY A 145 -3.63 -0.84 -9.19
CA GLY A 145 -3.40 -0.37 -7.82
C GLY A 145 -3.70 1.11 -7.65
N GLY A 146 -3.76 1.59 -6.39
CA GLY A 146 -4.08 2.97 -6.04
C GLY A 146 -3.22 4.02 -6.75
N THR A 147 -1.96 3.73 -7.01
CA THR A 147 -1.09 4.64 -7.78
C THR A 147 -1.64 4.92 -9.18
N GLN A 148 -2.10 3.88 -9.90
CA GLN A 148 -2.70 4.04 -11.23
C GLN A 148 -4.07 4.72 -11.12
N SER A 149 -4.88 4.35 -10.13
CA SER A 149 -6.19 4.96 -9.89
C SER A 149 -6.07 6.45 -9.61
N ASN A 150 -5.13 6.86 -8.72
CA ASN A 150 -4.87 8.27 -8.40
C ASN A 150 -4.33 9.04 -9.63
N LEU A 151 -3.44 8.43 -10.42
CA LEU A 151 -2.97 9.03 -11.67
C LEU A 151 -4.15 9.28 -12.62
N GLN A 152 -5.01 8.30 -12.82
CA GLN A 152 -6.17 8.45 -13.70
C GLN A 152 -7.17 9.48 -13.15
N GLY A 153 -7.48 9.47 -11.85
CA GLY A 153 -8.35 10.46 -11.23
C GLY A 153 -7.84 11.90 -11.41
N LEU A 154 -6.54 12.11 -11.22
CA LEU A 154 -5.92 13.43 -11.42
C LEU A 154 -5.82 13.81 -12.90
N LEU A 155 -5.66 12.85 -13.81
CA LEU A 155 -5.69 13.11 -15.25
C LEU A 155 -7.11 13.57 -15.71
N LEU A 156 -8.15 12.95 -15.17
CA LEU A 156 -9.54 13.39 -15.42
C LEU A 156 -9.78 14.80 -14.86
N ALA A 157 -9.32 15.06 -13.63
CA ALA A 157 -9.37 16.40 -13.02
C ALA A 157 -8.68 17.47 -13.88
N ARG A 158 -7.49 17.11 -14.45
CA ARG A 158 -6.77 17.99 -15.37
C ARG A 158 -7.59 18.26 -16.63
N GLY A 159 -8.19 17.23 -17.22
CA GLY A 159 -9.06 17.37 -18.39
C GLY A 159 -10.22 18.35 -18.13
N GLU A 160 -10.89 18.20 -16.99
CA GLU A 160 -11.98 19.10 -16.58
C GLU A 160 -11.47 20.51 -16.27
N ALA A 161 -10.33 20.67 -15.63
CA ALA A 161 -9.76 22.00 -15.35
C ALA A 161 -9.38 22.73 -16.65
N VAL A 162 -8.73 22.04 -17.59
CA VAL A 162 -8.37 22.59 -18.90
C VAL A 162 -9.62 22.95 -19.72
N ARG A 163 -10.64 22.11 -19.69
CA ARG A 163 -11.94 22.40 -20.36
C ARG A 163 -12.58 23.69 -19.84
N ARG A 164 -12.46 23.98 -18.55
CA ARG A 164 -13.04 25.18 -17.90
C ARG A 164 -12.18 26.43 -18.06
N ALA A 165 -10.86 26.30 -17.83
CA ALA A 165 -9.96 27.45 -17.70
C ALA A 165 -9.05 27.66 -18.93
N GLY A 166 -9.04 26.75 -19.90
CA GLY A 166 -8.15 26.78 -21.05
C GLY A 166 -6.83 26.03 -20.85
N SER A 167 -6.12 25.77 -21.95
CA SER A 167 -4.87 24.98 -21.94
C SER A 167 -3.70 25.69 -21.26
N ASP A 168 -3.74 27.03 -21.18
CA ASP A 168 -2.64 27.86 -20.64
C ASP A 168 -2.81 28.14 -19.14
N ALA A 169 -3.85 27.58 -18.50
CA ALA A 169 -4.11 27.76 -17.07
C ALA A 169 -3.01 27.19 -16.21
N THR A 170 -2.59 27.96 -15.20
CA THR A 170 -1.68 27.49 -14.17
C THR A 170 -2.43 26.58 -13.19
N LEU A 171 -2.23 25.27 -13.30
CA LEU A 171 -2.96 24.27 -12.55
C LEU A 171 -2.31 23.97 -11.18
N ARG A 172 -3.16 23.85 -10.14
CA ARG A 172 -2.75 23.51 -8.77
C ARG A 172 -3.50 22.27 -8.27
N VAL A 173 -2.80 21.44 -7.52
CA VAL A 173 -3.35 20.28 -6.79
C VAL A 173 -3.11 20.51 -5.30
N LEU A 174 -4.14 20.38 -4.49
CA LEU A 174 -4.06 20.54 -3.05
C LEU A 174 -4.15 19.16 -2.39
N ALA A 175 -3.18 18.83 -1.54
CA ALA A 175 -3.10 17.58 -0.80
C ALA A 175 -2.32 17.80 0.49
N THR A 176 -2.46 16.95 1.50
CA THR A 176 -1.60 17.04 2.69
C THR A 176 -0.24 16.41 2.44
N GLU A 177 0.73 16.68 3.30
CA GLU A 177 2.02 15.96 3.28
C GLU A 177 1.88 14.46 3.59
N HIS A 178 0.80 14.06 4.27
CA HIS A 178 0.47 12.66 4.56
C HIS A 178 -0.27 11.96 3.42
N SER A 179 -0.65 12.67 2.36
CA SER A 179 -1.22 12.08 1.15
C SER A 179 -0.19 11.18 0.47
N HIS A 180 -0.66 10.10 -0.13
CA HIS A 180 0.23 9.15 -0.79
C HIS A 180 1.06 9.82 -1.89
N PHE A 181 2.35 9.50 -1.98
CA PHE A 181 3.30 10.09 -2.94
C PHE A 181 2.88 9.94 -4.40
N SER A 182 1.91 9.08 -4.71
CA SER A 182 1.33 8.95 -6.06
C SER A 182 0.73 10.25 -6.58
N VAL A 183 0.27 11.16 -5.70
CA VAL A 183 -0.22 12.49 -6.08
C VAL A 183 0.89 13.32 -6.72
N ILE A 184 2.05 13.41 -6.05
CA ILE A 184 3.24 14.10 -6.59
C ILE A 184 3.75 13.41 -7.86
N LYS A 185 3.77 12.07 -7.86
CA LYS A 185 4.18 11.29 -9.03
C LYS A 185 3.26 11.53 -10.23
N ALA A 186 1.93 11.55 -10.01
CA ALA A 186 0.95 11.85 -11.04
C ALA A 186 1.13 13.26 -11.63
N ALA A 187 1.33 14.28 -10.77
CA ALA A 187 1.61 15.66 -11.22
C ALA A 187 2.85 15.72 -12.11
N ARG A 188 3.94 15.03 -11.73
CA ARG A 188 5.18 14.94 -12.54
C ARG A 188 4.94 14.24 -13.89
N ILE A 189 4.23 13.12 -13.90
CA ILE A 189 3.92 12.36 -15.13
C ILE A 189 3.09 13.23 -16.09
N MET A 190 2.16 14.03 -15.56
CA MET A 190 1.34 14.96 -16.35
C MET A 190 2.12 16.20 -16.83
N GLY A 191 3.38 16.35 -16.47
CA GLY A 191 4.22 17.49 -16.83
C GLY A 191 3.86 18.80 -16.11
N LEU A 192 3.21 18.71 -14.95
CA LEU A 192 2.93 19.89 -14.12
C LEU A 192 4.23 20.41 -13.49
N HIS A 193 4.27 21.73 -13.24
CA HIS A 193 5.40 22.35 -12.57
C HIS A 193 5.63 21.72 -11.18
N PRO A 194 6.86 21.56 -10.68
CA PRO A 194 7.13 20.99 -9.36
C PRO A 194 6.35 21.64 -8.19
N SER A 195 6.05 22.93 -8.28
CA SER A 195 5.23 23.66 -7.29
C SER A 195 3.72 23.54 -7.52
N ALA A 196 3.26 22.71 -8.45
CA ALA A 196 1.83 22.56 -8.73
C ALA A 196 1.08 21.84 -7.60
N VAL A 197 1.77 20.95 -6.89
CA VAL A 197 1.21 20.28 -5.69
C VAL A 197 1.50 21.18 -4.48
N ILE A 198 0.43 21.68 -3.86
CA ILE A 198 0.47 22.50 -2.67
C ILE A 198 0.19 21.59 -1.47
N ALA A 199 1.12 21.54 -0.51
CA ALA A 199 0.93 20.84 0.75
C ALA A 199 0.03 21.67 1.67
N VAL A 200 -1.19 21.20 1.86
CA VAL A 200 -2.12 21.81 2.85
C VAL A 200 -1.74 21.30 4.24
N PRO A 201 -1.56 22.17 5.23
CA PRO A 201 -1.28 21.76 6.60
C PRO A 201 -2.36 20.81 7.16
N THR A 202 -1.95 19.97 8.10
CA THR A 202 -2.85 19.12 8.87
C THR A 202 -3.30 19.80 10.17
N ASP A 203 -4.39 19.34 10.75
CA ASP A 203 -4.86 19.72 12.07
C ASP A 203 -4.29 18.81 13.17
N GLU A 204 -4.74 18.99 14.41
CA GLU A 204 -4.30 18.21 15.57
C GLU A 204 -4.60 16.71 15.48
N THR A 205 -5.55 16.32 14.63
CA THR A 205 -5.90 14.90 14.37
C THR A 205 -5.01 14.26 13.32
N GLY A 206 -4.20 15.04 12.61
CA GLY A 206 -3.40 14.63 11.47
C GLY A 206 -4.18 14.61 10.14
N GLY A 207 -5.44 15.04 10.13
CA GLY A 207 -6.26 15.25 8.95
C GLY A 207 -6.02 16.60 8.29
N MET A 208 -6.50 16.81 7.06
CA MET A 208 -6.38 18.07 6.33
C MET A 208 -7.05 19.21 7.10
N SER A 209 -6.32 20.28 7.40
CA SER A 209 -6.88 21.50 7.98
C SER A 209 -7.83 22.19 6.99
N THR A 210 -9.11 22.17 7.25
CA THR A 210 -10.12 22.79 6.38
C THR A 210 -10.00 24.31 6.32
N ALA A 211 -9.51 24.93 7.40
CA ALA A 211 -9.23 26.37 7.41
C ALA A 211 -8.05 26.73 6.49
N ALA A 212 -6.98 25.92 6.53
CA ALA A 212 -5.84 26.11 5.64
C ALA A 212 -6.22 25.83 4.17
N LEU A 213 -7.02 24.77 3.92
CA LEU A 213 -7.55 24.48 2.59
C LEU A 213 -8.37 25.64 2.03
N ALA A 214 -9.27 26.24 2.82
CA ALA A 214 -10.07 27.39 2.39
C ALA A 214 -9.17 28.59 2.01
N ALA A 215 -8.18 28.90 2.84
CA ALA A 215 -7.24 29.99 2.58
C ALA A 215 -6.42 29.75 1.30
N GLU A 216 -5.96 28.52 1.06
CA GLU A 216 -5.20 28.18 -0.17
C GLU A 216 -6.07 28.25 -1.42
N LEU A 217 -7.32 27.79 -1.37
CA LEU A 217 -8.26 27.88 -2.48
C LEU A 217 -8.58 29.35 -2.84
N ASP A 218 -8.78 30.21 -1.84
CA ASP A 218 -8.95 31.67 -2.04
C ASP A 218 -7.68 32.28 -2.63
N GLY A 219 -6.50 31.95 -2.09
CA GLY A 219 -5.22 32.44 -2.61
C GLY A 219 -4.94 32.03 -4.06
N ILE A 220 -5.28 30.81 -4.46
CA ILE A 220 -5.16 30.33 -5.86
C ILE A 220 -6.04 31.22 -6.76
N ARG A 221 -7.27 31.48 -6.36
CA ARG A 221 -8.20 32.33 -7.12
C ARG A 221 -7.67 33.79 -7.23
N GLU A 222 -7.15 34.35 -6.16
CA GLU A 222 -6.56 35.70 -6.15
C GLU A 222 -5.33 35.85 -7.06
N ARG A 223 -4.53 34.79 -7.17
CA ARG A 223 -3.37 34.74 -8.08
C ARG A 223 -3.76 34.49 -9.54
N GLY A 224 -5.04 34.29 -9.86
CA GLY A 224 -5.52 33.95 -11.19
C GLY A 224 -5.09 32.53 -11.64
N GLU A 225 -4.77 31.68 -10.70
CA GLU A 225 -4.45 30.26 -10.94
C GLU A 225 -5.72 29.40 -10.90
N THR A 226 -5.62 28.13 -11.26
CA THR A 226 -6.75 27.20 -11.28
C THR A 226 -6.52 26.03 -10.30
N ALA A 227 -7.34 25.93 -9.27
CA ALA A 227 -7.40 24.73 -8.45
C ALA A 227 -7.96 23.58 -9.29
N MET A 228 -7.06 22.69 -9.71
CA MET A 228 -7.38 21.54 -10.56
C MET A 228 -8.07 20.45 -9.73
N ALA A 229 -7.50 20.13 -8.58
CA ALA A 229 -8.03 19.09 -7.69
C ALA A 229 -7.68 19.36 -6.24
N VAL A 230 -8.59 18.99 -5.34
CA VAL A 230 -8.30 18.69 -3.94
C VAL A 230 -8.28 17.17 -3.80
N VAL A 231 -7.22 16.63 -3.20
CA VAL A 231 -7.09 15.20 -2.88
C VAL A 231 -7.30 15.02 -1.39
N ALA A 232 -8.45 14.48 -1.01
CA ALA A 232 -8.73 14.05 0.35
C ALA A 232 -8.34 12.57 0.50
N THR A 233 -7.76 12.20 1.63
CA THR A 233 -7.31 10.84 1.90
C THR A 233 -8.24 10.16 2.91
N ALA A 234 -8.86 9.07 2.54
CA ALA A 234 -9.64 8.22 3.42
C ALA A 234 -8.75 7.09 3.97
N GLY A 235 -7.89 7.44 4.90
CA GLY A 235 -6.89 6.56 5.49
C GLY A 235 -5.48 6.82 4.95
N THR A 236 -4.75 7.72 5.61
CA THR A 236 -3.35 7.98 5.28
C THR A 236 -2.48 6.75 5.56
N THR A 237 -1.44 6.52 4.74
CA THR A 237 -0.61 5.31 4.83
C THR A 237 0.10 5.18 6.17
N ASP A 238 0.54 6.30 6.76
CA ASP A 238 1.34 6.27 7.97
C ASP A 238 0.54 6.42 9.25
N LEU A 239 -0.56 7.17 9.23
CA LEU A 239 -1.36 7.45 10.41
C LEU A 239 -2.71 6.69 10.42
N GLY A 240 -3.20 6.27 9.26
CA GLY A 240 -4.55 5.70 9.13
C GLY A 240 -5.67 6.73 9.36
N VAL A 241 -5.35 8.03 9.30
CA VAL A 241 -6.30 9.11 9.53
C VAL A 241 -7.15 9.35 8.29
N ILE A 242 -8.41 9.70 8.49
CA ILE A 242 -9.35 10.07 7.43
C ILE A 242 -9.51 11.61 7.46
N ASP A 243 -9.29 12.24 6.32
CA ASP A 243 -9.53 13.66 6.14
C ASP A 243 -11.02 14.02 6.35
N PRO A 244 -11.38 15.24 6.75
CA PRO A 244 -12.76 15.65 6.94
C PRO A 244 -13.50 15.83 5.59
N ILE A 245 -13.79 14.70 4.91
CA ILE A 245 -14.25 14.61 3.52
C ILE A 245 -15.47 15.50 3.27
N SER A 246 -16.46 15.50 4.17
CA SER A 246 -17.67 16.29 4.00
C SER A 246 -17.40 17.79 3.90
N THR A 247 -16.56 18.33 4.80
CA THR A 247 -16.20 19.77 4.79
C THR A 247 -15.30 20.10 3.59
N ILE A 248 -14.38 19.20 3.21
CA ILE A 248 -13.57 19.36 2.00
C ILE A 248 -14.44 19.39 0.75
N ALA A 249 -15.50 18.56 0.71
CA ALA A 249 -16.45 18.55 -0.40
C ALA A 249 -17.23 19.89 -0.51
N ASP A 250 -17.59 20.51 0.63
CA ASP A 250 -18.19 21.85 0.62
C ASP A 250 -17.25 22.89 0.01
N LEU A 251 -15.99 22.90 0.43
CA LEU A 251 -14.99 23.83 -0.06
C LEU A 251 -14.68 23.60 -1.55
N ALA A 252 -14.48 22.35 -1.96
CA ALA A 252 -14.24 22.00 -3.36
C ALA A 252 -15.40 22.44 -4.27
N ALA A 253 -16.63 22.19 -3.84
CA ALA A 253 -17.83 22.60 -4.57
C ALA A 253 -17.94 24.14 -4.68
N ALA A 254 -17.69 24.89 -3.60
CA ALA A 254 -17.72 26.35 -3.58
C ALA A 254 -16.71 26.99 -4.53
N HIS A 255 -15.58 26.34 -4.78
CA HIS A 255 -14.52 26.79 -5.69
C HIS A 255 -14.58 26.12 -7.08
N GLY A 256 -15.56 25.24 -7.33
CA GLY A 256 -15.69 24.50 -8.58
C GLY A 256 -14.47 23.62 -8.86
N THR A 257 -13.82 23.08 -7.85
CA THR A 257 -12.60 22.27 -7.91
C THR A 257 -12.98 20.80 -7.88
N TRP A 258 -12.27 19.95 -8.63
CA TRP A 258 -12.43 18.51 -8.60
C TRP A 258 -12.06 17.95 -7.23
N LEU A 259 -12.93 17.17 -6.63
CA LEU A 259 -12.64 16.42 -5.43
C LEU A 259 -12.28 14.97 -5.78
N HIS A 260 -11.03 14.59 -5.55
CA HIS A 260 -10.58 13.20 -5.60
C HIS A 260 -10.45 12.66 -4.18
N VAL A 261 -11.05 11.51 -3.89
CA VAL A 261 -10.87 10.82 -2.60
C VAL A 261 -10.00 9.59 -2.80
N ASP A 262 -8.79 9.61 -2.25
CA ASP A 262 -7.94 8.43 -2.15
C ASP A 262 -8.42 7.55 -0.98
N ALA A 263 -9.29 6.58 -1.29
CA ALA A 263 -9.76 5.57 -0.37
C ALA A 263 -9.07 4.20 -0.59
N ALA A 264 -7.83 4.20 -1.08
CA ALA A 264 -7.07 2.97 -1.28
C ALA A 264 -6.95 2.14 0.01
N TYR A 265 -6.82 2.79 1.16
CA TYR A 265 -6.81 2.11 2.46
C TYR A 265 -8.20 2.01 3.07
N GLY A 266 -8.89 3.13 3.26
CA GLY A 266 -10.18 3.18 3.95
C GLY A 266 -11.36 2.64 3.13
N GLY A 267 -11.14 2.26 1.86
CA GLY A 267 -12.20 1.77 0.97
C GLY A 267 -12.95 0.54 1.52
N GLY A 268 -12.34 -0.28 2.35
CA GLY A 268 -13.02 -1.41 3.04
C GLY A 268 -14.20 -0.97 3.90
N LEU A 269 -14.19 0.26 4.42
CA LEU A 269 -15.32 0.83 5.17
C LEU A 269 -16.61 0.91 4.33
N LEU A 270 -16.53 0.89 3.00
CA LEU A 270 -17.68 0.83 2.11
C LEU A 270 -18.54 -0.42 2.33
N THR A 271 -17.98 -1.46 2.95
CA THR A 271 -18.68 -2.70 3.30
C THR A 271 -18.95 -2.83 4.80
N SER A 272 -18.40 -1.96 5.65
CA SER A 272 -18.65 -1.98 7.08
C SER A 272 -20.03 -1.43 7.41
N LEU A 273 -20.83 -2.21 8.13
CA LEU A 273 -22.11 -1.74 8.69
C LEU A 273 -21.91 -0.85 9.92
N ARG A 274 -20.77 -0.97 10.60
CA ARG A 274 -20.48 -0.26 11.85
C ARG A 274 -19.80 1.09 11.61
N ARG A 275 -18.91 1.18 10.61
CA ARG A 275 -17.98 2.30 10.41
C ARG A 275 -18.11 3.00 9.07
N ARG A 276 -19.11 2.66 8.25
CA ARG A 276 -19.35 3.33 6.96
C ARG A 276 -19.44 4.85 7.09
N HIS A 277 -19.98 5.34 8.23
CA HIS A 277 -20.13 6.77 8.52
C HIS A 277 -18.80 7.55 8.58
N LEU A 278 -17.67 6.88 8.80
CA LEU A 278 -16.34 7.52 8.75
C LEU A 278 -15.98 8.06 7.35
N LEU A 279 -16.70 7.60 6.32
CA LEU A 279 -16.58 8.09 4.94
C LEU A 279 -17.67 9.08 4.55
N ASP A 280 -18.40 9.68 5.48
CA ASP A 280 -19.48 10.62 5.15
C ASP A 280 -18.93 11.80 4.33
N GLY A 281 -19.63 12.12 3.22
CA GLY A 281 -19.18 13.10 2.23
C GLY A 281 -18.48 12.50 0.99
N ILE A 282 -18.08 11.22 1.02
CA ILE A 282 -17.40 10.56 -0.10
C ILE A 282 -18.29 10.49 -1.35
N GLU A 283 -19.62 10.44 -1.18
CA GLU A 283 -20.62 10.46 -2.26
C GLU A 283 -20.63 11.77 -3.06
N ARG A 284 -19.96 12.80 -2.54
CA ARG A 284 -19.82 14.11 -3.19
C ARG A 284 -18.54 14.24 -3.99
N ALA A 285 -17.62 13.28 -3.89
CA ALA A 285 -16.40 13.26 -4.68
C ALA A 285 -16.69 13.16 -6.18
N ASP A 286 -15.81 13.70 -7.01
CA ASP A 286 -15.86 13.53 -8.46
C ASP A 286 -15.22 12.20 -8.87
N SER A 287 -14.21 11.74 -8.11
CA SER A 287 -13.58 10.44 -8.30
C SER A 287 -13.10 9.84 -6.97
N VAL A 288 -13.12 8.51 -6.89
CA VAL A 288 -12.69 7.74 -5.71
C VAL A 288 -11.79 6.60 -6.14
N THR A 289 -10.63 6.47 -5.48
CA THR A 289 -9.74 5.29 -5.58
C THR A 289 -10.12 4.28 -4.50
N VAL A 290 -10.22 2.99 -4.87
CA VAL A 290 -10.45 1.89 -3.93
C VAL A 290 -9.49 0.74 -4.23
N ASP A 291 -8.65 0.34 -3.26
CA ASP A 291 -7.77 -0.82 -3.41
C ASP A 291 -8.42 -2.07 -2.81
N PHE A 292 -8.86 -2.97 -3.68
CA PHE A 292 -9.43 -4.25 -3.22
C PHE A 292 -8.36 -5.20 -2.67
N HIS A 293 -7.10 -5.05 -3.12
CA HIS A 293 -5.98 -5.86 -2.61
C HIS A 293 -5.42 -5.41 -1.24
N LYS A 294 -6.07 -4.45 -0.58
CA LYS A 294 -5.80 -4.06 0.81
C LYS A 294 -6.92 -4.57 1.72
N THR A 295 -7.92 -3.76 1.95
CA THR A 295 -8.98 -3.99 2.95
C THR A 295 -10.18 -4.81 2.45
N PHE A 296 -10.13 -5.30 1.20
CA PHE A 296 -11.06 -6.32 0.69
C PHE A 296 -10.41 -7.71 0.56
N PHE A 297 -9.17 -7.86 1.04
CA PHE A 297 -8.46 -9.14 1.13
C PHE A 297 -8.24 -9.83 -0.23
N GLN A 298 -8.07 -9.06 -1.30
CA GLN A 298 -7.81 -9.62 -2.62
C GLN A 298 -6.31 -9.80 -2.89
N PRO A 299 -5.89 -10.81 -3.68
CA PRO A 299 -4.52 -10.87 -4.19
C PRO A 299 -4.17 -9.61 -5.00
N VAL A 300 -2.91 -9.19 -4.91
CA VAL A 300 -2.35 -8.13 -5.78
C VAL A 300 -2.33 -8.65 -7.23
N SER A 301 -2.75 -7.86 -8.21
CA SER A 301 -3.21 -6.48 -8.15
C SER A 301 -4.74 -6.44 -8.28
N SER A 302 -5.40 -5.57 -7.51
CA SER A 302 -6.84 -5.34 -7.65
C SER A 302 -7.20 -3.99 -7.03
N SER A 303 -7.55 -3.02 -7.86
CA SER A 303 -7.96 -1.67 -7.49
C SER A 303 -9.00 -1.16 -8.48
N ALA A 304 -9.63 -0.03 -8.19
CA ALA A 304 -10.49 0.66 -9.13
C ALA A 304 -10.44 2.17 -8.95
N ILE A 305 -10.62 2.89 -10.06
CA ILE A 305 -11.05 4.27 -10.07
C ILE A 305 -12.53 4.31 -10.42
N VAL A 306 -13.32 4.98 -9.58
CA VAL A 306 -14.75 5.16 -9.77
C VAL A 306 -15.04 6.66 -9.87
N VAL A 307 -15.76 7.09 -10.87
CA VAL A 307 -16.14 8.48 -11.10
C VAL A 307 -17.62 8.68 -10.93
N ARG A 308 -18.03 9.83 -10.40
CA ARG A 308 -19.44 10.19 -10.17
C ARG A 308 -20.17 10.44 -11.49
N ASP A 309 -19.47 11.01 -12.47
CA ASP A 309 -19.96 11.23 -13.84
C ASP A 309 -19.09 10.46 -14.83
N GLY A 310 -19.63 9.39 -15.38
CA GLY A 310 -18.95 8.53 -16.36
C GLY A 310 -18.52 9.26 -17.64
N ALA A 311 -19.17 10.39 -18.00
CA ALA A 311 -18.75 11.17 -19.17
C ALA A 311 -17.33 11.73 -19.04
N THR A 312 -16.85 11.95 -17.82
CA THR A 312 -15.48 12.44 -17.56
C THR A 312 -14.40 11.45 -17.97
N LEU A 313 -14.72 10.16 -18.06
CA LEU A 313 -13.79 9.13 -18.59
C LEU A 313 -13.42 9.40 -20.06
N GLY A 314 -14.21 10.21 -20.77
CA GLY A 314 -13.88 10.68 -22.12
C GLY A 314 -12.54 11.40 -22.23
N HIS A 315 -11.98 11.94 -21.14
CA HIS A 315 -10.66 12.58 -21.16
C HIS A 315 -9.50 11.59 -21.39
N VAL A 316 -9.72 10.30 -21.22
CA VAL A 316 -8.70 9.24 -21.49
C VAL A 316 -9.07 8.40 -22.71
N THR A 317 -10.23 8.63 -23.32
CA THR A 317 -10.69 7.85 -24.47
C THR A 317 -9.84 8.15 -25.70
N HIS A 318 -9.37 7.10 -26.34
CA HIS A 318 -8.78 7.16 -27.69
C HIS A 318 -9.41 6.08 -28.56
N HIS A 319 -9.84 6.46 -29.78
CA HIS A 319 -10.42 5.52 -30.74
C HIS A 319 -9.40 5.07 -31.77
N ALA A 320 -9.32 3.77 -31.94
CA ALA A 320 -8.53 3.13 -33.00
C ALA A 320 -9.47 2.20 -33.82
N ASP A 321 -9.47 2.33 -35.14
CA ASP A 321 -10.42 1.61 -36.01
C ASP A 321 -10.34 0.08 -35.87
N TYR A 322 -9.15 -0.44 -35.52
CA TYR A 322 -8.92 -1.88 -35.36
C TYR A 322 -9.37 -2.43 -33.98
N LEU A 323 -9.58 -1.57 -32.98
CA LEU A 323 -9.78 -1.99 -31.59
C LEU A 323 -11.16 -1.55 -31.05
N ASN A 324 -11.43 -0.25 -31.10
CA ASN A 324 -12.64 0.38 -30.53
C ASN A 324 -13.18 1.46 -31.45
N PRO A 325 -13.64 1.09 -32.67
CA PRO A 325 -14.13 2.09 -33.63
C PRO A 325 -15.32 2.87 -33.05
N ARG A 326 -15.46 4.13 -33.44
CA ARG A 326 -16.55 5.00 -32.96
C ARG A 326 -17.94 4.45 -33.24
N THR A 327 -18.06 3.52 -34.18
CA THR A 327 -19.30 2.82 -34.54
C THR A 327 -19.57 1.57 -33.72
N ALA A 328 -18.70 1.19 -32.80
CA ALA A 328 -18.89 0.03 -31.93
C ALA A 328 -20.16 0.21 -31.08
N VAL A 329 -21.02 -0.80 -31.07
CA VAL A 329 -22.24 -0.83 -30.25
C VAL A 329 -22.05 -1.67 -28.98
N THR A 330 -20.95 -2.39 -28.91
CA THR A 330 -20.56 -3.22 -27.74
C THR A 330 -19.73 -2.41 -26.74
N PRO A 331 -19.85 -2.66 -25.44
CA PRO A 331 -19.06 -1.95 -24.43
C PRO A 331 -17.60 -2.36 -24.49
N ASN A 332 -16.70 -1.40 -24.66
CA ASN A 332 -15.26 -1.60 -24.63
C ASN A 332 -14.66 -0.90 -23.41
N GLN A 333 -13.94 -1.64 -22.58
CA GLN A 333 -13.34 -1.08 -21.36
C GLN A 333 -12.08 -0.24 -21.65
N VAL A 334 -11.45 -0.45 -22.81
CA VAL A 334 -10.32 0.37 -23.28
C VAL A 334 -10.69 1.85 -23.41
N ASP A 335 -11.96 2.17 -23.66
CA ASP A 335 -12.45 3.55 -23.74
C ASP A 335 -12.32 4.33 -22.42
N LYS A 336 -12.16 3.62 -21.31
CA LYS A 336 -12.13 4.17 -19.94
C LYS A 336 -10.79 3.99 -19.24
N SER A 337 -9.87 3.26 -19.85
CA SER A 337 -8.63 2.79 -19.21
C SER A 337 -7.40 3.50 -19.77
N LEU A 338 -6.41 3.72 -18.92
CA LEU A 338 -5.06 4.11 -19.36
C LEU A 338 -4.30 2.95 -20.02
N GLN A 339 -4.71 1.72 -19.74
CA GLN A 339 -4.13 0.51 -20.34
C GLN A 339 -5.08 -0.04 -21.41
N THR A 340 -4.52 -0.57 -22.48
CA THR A 340 -5.27 -1.33 -23.48
C THR A 340 -5.55 -2.72 -22.94
N THR A 341 -4.53 -3.57 -22.91
CA THR A 341 -4.63 -4.92 -22.36
C THR A 341 -4.67 -4.89 -20.84
N ARG A 342 -5.70 -5.49 -20.26
CA ARG A 342 -5.85 -5.61 -18.81
C ARG A 342 -6.25 -7.01 -18.39
N ARG A 343 -5.63 -7.51 -17.32
CA ARG A 343 -5.96 -8.77 -16.70
C ARG A 343 -7.36 -8.71 -16.07
N PHE A 344 -8.09 -9.81 -16.06
CA PHE A 344 -9.44 -9.88 -15.53
C PHE A 344 -9.48 -9.97 -13.98
N ASP A 345 -8.82 -9.02 -13.31
CA ASP A 345 -8.70 -8.97 -11.85
C ASP A 345 -10.05 -8.81 -11.11
N ALA A 346 -11.06 -8.32 -11.78
CA ALA A 346 -12.42 -8.19 -11.26
C ALA A 346 -13.03 -9.54 -10.81
N LEU A 347 -12.64 -10.66 -11.44
CA LEU A 347 -13.17 -11.97 -11.10
C LEU A 347 -12.80 -12.39 -9.66
N LYS A 348 -11.67 -11.95 -9.13
CA LYS A 348 -11.25 -12.19 -7.74
C LYS A 348 -12.28 -11.65 -6.76
N LEU A 349 -12.58 -10.36 -6.88
CA LEU A 349 -13.57 -9.70 -6.04
C LEU A 349 -14.97 -10.29 -6.24
N TRP A 350 -15.33 -10.60 -7.49
CA TRP A 350 -16.60 -11.25 -7.79
C TRP A 350 -16.78 -12.54 -7.00
N LEU A 351 -15.81 -13.44 -7.07
CA LEU A 351 -15.91 -14.74 -6.41
C LEU A 351 -15.90 -14.59 -4.88
N THR A 352 -15.10 -13.68 -4.36
CA THR A 352 -15.08 -13.35 -2.91
C THR A 352 -16.44 -12.86 -2.44
N LEU A 353 -17.06 -11.89 -3.13
CA LEU A 353 -18.37 -11.37 -2.75
C LEU A 353 -19.48 -12.44 -2.88
N ARG A 354 -19.36 -13.37 -3.83
CA ARG A 354 -20.36 -14.44 -4.03
C ARG A 354 -20.24 -15.56 -2.99
N VAL A 355 -19.05 -15.80 -2.46
CA VAL A 355 -18.79 -16.86 -1.47
C VAL A 355 -18.86 -16.33 -0.04
N THR A 356 -18.22 -15.20 0.22
CA THR A 356 -18.08 -14.62 1.57
C THR A 356 -19.19 -13.60 1.87
N GLY A 357 -19.59 -12.81 0.88
CA GLY A 357 -20.52 -11.70 1.06
C GLY A 357 -19.82 -10.38 1.43
N ALA A 358 -20.44 -9.26 1.10
CA ALA A 358 -19.88 -7.93 1.35
C ALA A 358 -19.79 -7.60 2.85
N ASP A 359 -20.83 -7.97 3.62
CA ASP A 359 -20.90 -7.63 5.04
C ASP A 359 -19.80 -8.37 5.83
N ALA A 360 -19.55 -9.65 5.54
CA ALA A 360 -18.46 -10.39 6.16
C ALA A 360 -17.06 -9.83 5.80
N VAL A 361 -16.88 -9.29 4.59
CA VAL A 361 -15.65 -8.54 4.25
C VAL A 361 -15.52 -7.29 5.11
N GLY A 362 -16.61 -6.56 5.33
CA GLY A 362 -16.66 -5.40 6.23
C GLY A 362 -16.36 -5.75 7.68
N GLU A 363 -16.92 -6.86 8.17
CA GLU A 363 -16.68 -7.37 9.52
C GLU A 363 -15.20 -7.72 9.75
N MET A 364 -14.52 -8.35 8.77
CA MET A 364 -13.09 -8.61 8.86
C MET A 364 -12.27 -7.31 8.99
N PHE A 365 -12.64 -6.26 8.29
CA PHE A 365 -11.97 -4.97 8.42
C PHE A 365 -12.31 -4.28 9.76
N ASP A 366 -13.56 -4.34 10.19
CA ASP A 366 -13.97 -3.85 11.51
C ASP A 366 -13.20 -4.53 12.65
N GLU A 367 -12.93 -5.83 12.54
CA GLU A 367 -12.19 -6.59 13.56
C GLU A 367 -10.74 -6.10 13.69
N VAL A 368 -10.04 -5.83 12.59
CA VAL A 368 -8.66 -5.34 12.67
C VAL A 368 -8.58 -3.89 13.18
N ILE A 369 -9.61 -3.08 12.93
CA ILE A 369 -9.74 -1.74 13.54
C ILE A 369 -9.96 -1.86 15.06
N ASP A 370 -10.88 -2.73 15.50
CA ASP A 370 -11.08 -3.01 16.93
C ASP A 370 -9.77 -3.47 17.59
N ARG A 371 -8.99 -4.28 16.87
CA ARG A 371 -7.69 -4.76 17.34
C ARG A 371 -6.67 -3.64 17.49
N ALA A 372 -6.65 -2.66 16.59
CA ALA A 372 -5.79 -1.48 16.69
C ALA A 372 -6.10 -0.67 17.95
N HIS A 373 -7.37 -0.44 18.26
CA HIS A 373 -7.77 0.22 19.50
C HIS A 373 -7.34 -0.58 20.74
N GLN A 374 -7.53 -1.91 20.75
CA GLN A 374 -7.11 -2.76 21.87
C GLN A 374 -5.59 -2.71 22.09
N VAL A 375 -4.80 -2.75 21.02
CA VAL A 375 -3.34 -2.66 21.08
C VAL A 375 -2.89 -1.28 21.60
N ARG A 376 -3.52 -0.24 21.14
CA ARG A 376 -3.23 1.12 21.62
C ARG A 376 -3.45 1.23 23.14
N GLU A 377 -4.52 0.62 23.69
CA GLU A 377 -4.74 0.60 25.15
C GLU A 377 -3.61 -0.17 25.89
N VAL A 378 -3.18 -1.32 25.33
CA VAL A 378 -2.06 -2.09 25.88
C VAL A 378 -0.77 -1.24 25.92
N LEU A 379 -0.48 -0.54 24.83
CA LEU A 379 0.72 0.29 24.71
C LEU A 379 0.67 1.52 25.63
N ARG A 380 -0.52 2.14 25.79
CA ARG A 380 -0.69 3.28 26.70
C ARG A 380 -0.43 2.94 28.15
N ASP A 381 -0.80 1.71 28.54
CA ASP A 381 -0.63 1.21 29.91
C ASP A 381 0.80 0.68 30.17
N ASP A 382 1.68 0.66 29.17
CA ASP A 382 3.07 0.19 29.24
C ASP A 382 4.04 1.39 29.21
N GLU A 383 4.65 1.72 30.35
CA GLU A 383 5.59 2.85 30.50
C GLU A 383 6.83 2.77 29.58
N ARG A 384 7.06 1.64 28.92
CA ARG A 384 8.18 1.44 27.98
C ARG A 384 7.89 2.06 26.60
N PHE A 385 6.65 2.42 26.32
CA PHE A 385 6.22 2.84 24.99
C PHE A 385 5.54 4.22 24.97
N GLU A 386 5.68 4.89 23.84
CA GLU A 386 4.89 6.07 23.47
C GLU A 386 3.98 5.70 22.29
N VAL A 387 2.78 6.26 22.25
CA VAL A 387 1.82 6.13 21.13
C VAL A 387 1.57 7.52 20.56
N ALA A 388 1.60 7.66 19.23
CA ALA A 388 1.54 8.97 18.57
C ALA A 388 0.12 9.57 18.58
N VAL A 389 -0.84 8.84 17.98
CA VAL A 389 -2.21 9.31 17.75
C VAL A 389 -3.22 8.20 18.03
N GLU A 390 -4.48 8.60 18.21
CA GLU A 390 -5.60 7.64 18.30
C GLU A 390 -5.80 6.95 16.95
N PRO A 391 -5.84 5.62 16.88
CA PRO A 391 -6.15 4.90 15.63
C PRO A 391 -7.55 5.23 15.12
N VAL A 392 -7.67 5.66 13.89
CA VAL A 392 -8.96 5.79 13.18
C VAL A 392 -9.26 4.51 12.40
N LEU A 393 -8.26 4.00 11.70
CA LEU A 393 -8.27 2.70 11.03
C LEU A 393 -7.39 1.70 11.79
N SER A 394 -6.80 0.75 11.09
CA SER A 394 -6.04 -0.34 11.70
C SER A 394 -4.52 -0.06 11.83
N THR A 395 -4.11 1.22 11.81
CA THR A 395 -2.71 1.64 11.98
C THR A 395 -2.46 2.13 13.39
N VAL A 396 -1.37 1.66 14.02
CA VAL A 396 -0.90 2.09 15.34
C VAL A 396 0.57 2.48 15.25
N LEU A 397 0.87 3.73 15.64
CA LEU A 397 2.25 4.22 15.74
C LEU A 397 2.72 4.14 17.18
N LEU A 398 3.87 3.51 17.38
CA LEU A 398 4.48 3.31 18.69
C LEU A 398 5.98 3.59 18.65
N ARG A 399 6.54 3.95 19.81
CA ARG A 399 8.00 4.08 19.99
C ARG A 399 8.39 3.36 21.26
N TYR A 400 9.44 2.54 21.20
CA TYR A 400 10.09 2.06 22.39
C TYR A 400 10.93 3.19 22.99
N ARG A 401 10.50 3.68 24.15
CA ARG A 401 11.15 4.77 24.89
C ARG A 401 10.91 4.57 26.38
N PRO A 402 11.59 3.61 27.00
CA PRO A 402 11.46 3.39 28.44
C PRO A 402 12.00 4.57 29.23
N LYS A 403 11.66 4.61 30.53
CA LYS A 403 12.09 5.67 31.45
C LYS A 403 13.62 5.86 31.41
N GLY A 404 14.05 7.10 31.22
CA GLY A 404 15.46 7.48 31.12
C GLY A 404 16.01 7.55 29.69
N VAL A 405 15.29 7.05 28.69
CA VAL A 405 15.67 7.17 27.29
C VAL A 405 15.26 8.55 26.75
N GLY A 406 16.25 9.29 26.26
CA GLY A 406 16.06 10.59 25.65
C GLY A 406 15.36 10.48 24.28
N VAL A 407 14.81 11.61 23.79
CA VAL A 407 14.11 11.63 22.50
C VAL A 407 15.02 11.25 21.34
N THR A 408 16.25 11.82 21.30
CA THR A 408 17.23 11.54 20.23
C THR A 408 17.71 10.10 20.27
N GLU A 409 17.88 9.54 21.47
CA GLU A 409 18.23 8.13 21.66
C GLU A 409 17.12 7.22 21.09
N ALA A 410 15.85 7.53 21.42
CA ALA A 410 14.71 6.78 20.90
C ALA A 410 14.62 6.86 19.36
N ASP A 411 14.95 8.04 18.76
CA ASP A 411 14.97 8.22 17.29
C ASP A 411 16.05 7.36 16.62
N SER A 412 17.17 7.11 17.29
CA SER A 412 18.21 6.19 16.83
C SER A 412 17.87 4.72 17.09
N LEU A 413 17.26 4.42 18.23
CA LEU A 413 17.02 3.06 18.72
C LEU A 413 15.89 2.35 17.94
N ASN A 414 14.77 3.02 17.67
CA ASN A 414 13.62 2.37 17.05
C ASN A 414 13.88 1.86 15.61
N PRO A 415 14.62 2.56 14.74
CA PRO A 415 15.06 1.98 13.46
C PRO A 415 15.94 0.76 13.61
N ARG A 416 16.83 0.73 14.62
CA ARG A 416 17.70 -0.43 14.92
C ARG A 416 16.89 -1.63 15.41
N ILE A 417 15.91 -1.41 16.30
CA ILE A 417 14.97 -2.46 16.72
C ILE A 417 14.29 -3.06 15.50
N ARG A 418 13.76 -2.21 14.61
CA ARG A 418 13.10 -2.67 13.37
C ARG A 418 14.04 -3.51 12.50
N HIS A 419 15.31 -3.10 12.33
CA HIS A 419 16.29 -3.86 11.55
C HIS A 419 16.60 -5.21 12.21
N ALA A 420 16.85 -5.24 13.51
CA ALA A 420 17.13 -6.47 14.23
C ALA A 420 15.98 -7.49 14.11
N LEU A 421 14.73 -7.04 14.20
CA LEU A 421 13.54 -7.88 14.02
C LEU A 421 13.39 -8.40 12.58
N LEU A 422 13.77 -7.58 11.59
CA LEU A 422 13.75 -7.98 10.18
C LEU A 422 14.84 -9.03 9.90
N ASP A 423 16.03 -8.83 10.43
CA ASP A 423 17.17 -9.75 10.27
C ASP A 423 16.90 -11.10 10.96
N ASP A 424 16.25 -11.08 12.13
CA ASP A 424 15.81 -12.29 12.83
C ASP A 424 14.61 -12.98 12.14
N GLY A 425 13.81 -12.23 11.42
CA GLY A 425 12.63 -12.73 10.69
C GLY A 425 11.40 -13.04 11.56
N SER A 426 11.52 -13.01 12.88
CA SER A 426 10.45 -13.41 13.82
C SER A 426 9.26 -12.47 13.84
N VAL A 427 9.47 -11.18 13.57
CA VAL A 427 8.46 -10.13 13.56
C VAL A 427 8.71 -9.16 12.39
N MET A 428 7.69 -8.93 11.60
CA MET A 428 7.70 -7.92 10.55
C MET A 428 6.95 -6.67 11.01
N VAL A 429 7.68 -5.59 11.36
CA VAL A 429 7.14 -4.29 11.74
C VAL A 429 7.64 -3.21 10.78
N ALA A 430 6.76 -2.26 10.43
CA ALA A 430 7.16 -1.11 9.62
C ALA A 430 7.73 0.02 10.47
N GLY A 431 8.35 0.99 9.80
CA GLY A 431 8.79 2.24 10.42
C GLY A 431 8.35 3.43 9.59
N THR A 432 8.21 4.59 10.25
CA THR A 432 7.93 5.86 9.59
C THR A 432 8.57 7.01 10.36
N THR A 433 8.55 8.21 9.76
CA THR A 433 9.00 9.44 10.39
C THR A 433 7.85 10.44 10.40
N ILE A 434 7.46 10.91 11.58
CA ILE A 434 6.45 11.94 11.76
C ILE A 434 7.09 13.07 12.56
N ASP A 435 7.00 14.30 12.08
CA ASP A 435 7.59 15.51 12.70
C ASP A 435 9.07 15.34 13.05
N GLY A 436 9.83 14.70 12.17
CA GLY A 436 11.26 14.41 12.35
C GLY A 436 11.58 13.35 13.40
N ARG A 437 10.58 12.60 13.90
CA ARG A 437 10.71 11.54 14.89
C ARG A 437 10.55 10.17 14.24
N ALA A 438 11.40 9.23 14.61
CA ALA A 438 11.29 7.84 14.17
C ALA A 438 10.24 7.07 14.98
N TRP A 439 9.34 6.39 14.28
CA TRP A 439 8.28 5.57 14.86
C TRP A 439 8.30 4.17 14.28
N LEU A 440 7.98 3.19 15.09
CA LEU A 440 7.53 1.87 14.63
C LEU A 440 6.04 1.97 14.27
N LYS A 441 5.62 1.16 13.29
CA LYS A 441 4.25 1.20 12.79
C LYS A 441 3.69 -0.20 12.66
N PHE A 442 2.57 -0.46 13.33
CA PHE A 442 1.72 -1.60 13.05
C PHE A 442 0.64 -1.18 12.05
N THR A 443 0.44 -2.01 11.03
CA THR A 443 -0.70 -1.93 10.13
C THR A 443 -1.40 -3.27 10.16
N LEU A 444 -2.50 -3.34 10.91
CA LEU A 444 -3.20 -4.59 11.21
C LEU A 444 -4.20 -4.88 10.08
N LEU A 445 -3.92 -5.89 9.26
CA LEU A 445 -4.82 -6.34 8.20
C LEU A 445 -5.12 -7.85 8.28
N ASN A 446 -4.62 -8.54 9.32
CA ASN A 446 -4.93 -9.95 9.53
C ASN A 446 -5.97 -10.13 10.65
N PRO A 447 -7.24 -10.45 10.32
CA PRO A 447 -8.28 -10.65 11.34
C PRO A 447 -7.96 -11.78 12.31
N GLN A 448 -7.10 -12.73 11.92
CA GLN A 448 -6.71 -13.86 12.79
C GLN A 448 -5.63 -13.50 13.81
N THR A 449 -4.99 -12.33 13.70
CA THR A 449 -4.00 -11.87 14.68
C THR A 449 -4.71 -11.49 15.98
N SER A 450 -4.54 -12.30 17.02
CA SER A 450 -5.15 -12.07 18.33
C SER A 450 -4.42 -11.01 19.15
N LEU A 451 -5.07 -10.45 20.17
CA LEU A 451 -4.44 -9.54 21.12
C LEU A 451 -3.25 -10.20 21.86
N ALA A 452 -3.30 -11.53 22.08
CA ALA A 452 -2.19 -12.27 22.66
C ALA A 452 -0.96 -12.28 21.74
N HIS A 453 -1.14 -12.48 20.43
CA HIS A 453 -0.05 -12.36 19.46
C HIS A 453 0.58 -10.96 19.49
N LEU A 454 -0.25 -9.90 19.51
CA LEU A 454 0.24 -8.52 19.54
C LEU A 454 0.96 -8.16 20.83
N ARG A 455 0.53 -8.70 21.97
CA ARG A 455 1.30 -8.58 23.25
C ARG A 455 2.66 -9.26 23.15
N GLY A 456 2.75 -10.42 22.50
CA GLY A 456 4.02 -11.09 22.22
C GLY A 456 4.95 -10.24 21.36
N ILE A 457 4.42 -9.62 20.30
CA ILE A 457 5.19 -8.71 19.43
C ILE A 457 5.69 -7.49 20.21
N ILE A 458 4.86 -6.87 21.06
CA ILE A 458 5.24 -5.72 21.90
C ILE A 458 6.38 -6.12 22.84
N GLU A 459 6.29 -7.30 23.46
CA GLU A 459 7.35 -7.79 24.34
C GLU A 459 8.65 -8.09 23.59
N THR A 460 8.56 -8.66 22.38
CA THR A 460 9.73 -8.88 21.52
C THR A 460 10.41 -7.55 21.15
N ILE A 461 9.65 -6.50 20.81
CA ILE A 461 10.17 -5.16 20.54
C ILE A 461 10.90 -4.61 21.79
N ALA A 462 10.31 -4.74 22.98
CA ALA A 462 10.91 -4.26 24.22
C ALA A 462 12.21 -5.00 24.54
N THR A 463 12.21 -6.33 24.47
CA THR A 463 13.39 -7.17 24.73
C THR A 463 14.53 -6.86 23.74
N THR A 464 14.20 -6.68 22.44
CA THR A 464 15.20 -6.28 21.43
C THR A 464 15.77 -4.90 21.74
N GLY A 465 14.92 -3.94 22.16
CA GLY A 465 15.36 -2.61 22.54
C GLY A 465 16.26 -2.60 23.77
N GLU A 466 15.97 -3.43 24.77
CA GLU A 466 16.82 -3.62 25.96
C GLU A 466 18.18 -4.21 25.60
N ALA A 467 18.20 -5.23 24.73
CA ALA A 467 19.45 -5.88 24.27
C ALA A 467 20.36 -4.88 23.53
N LEU A 468 19.80 -4.12 22.59
CA LEU A 468 20.57 -3.11 21.84
C LEU A 468 21.13 -2.00 22.73
N ARG A 469 20.40 -1.58 23.75
CA ARG A 469 20.90 -0.60 24.74
C ARG A 469 22.03 -1.16 25.60
N ALA A 470 21.91 -2.42 26.04
CA ALA A 470 22.97 -3.06 26.81
C ALA A 470 24.27 -3.21 25.99
N GLU A 471 24.16 -3.45 24.68
CA GLU A 471 25.30 -3.45 23.76
C GLU A 471 25.98 -2.07 23.67
N ASP A 472 25.19 -1.00 23.51
CA ASP A 472 25.71 0.38 23.47
C ASP A 472 26.46 0.75 24.77
N GLU A 473 25.91 0.41 25.96
CA GLU A 473 26.53 0.65 27.24
C GLU A 473 27.86 -0.09 27.36
N LEU A 474 27.94 -1.34 26.88
CA LEU A 474 29.18 -2.14 26.87
C LEU A 474 30.25 -1.53 25.94
N ASP A 475 29.86 -1.04 24.79
CA ASP A 475 30.78 -0.41 23.82
C ASP A 475 31.30 0.94 24.34
N GLU A 476 30.48 1.75 24.98
CA GLU A 476 30.90 2.98 25.66
C GLU A 476 31.93 2.68 26.79
N LEU A 477 31.71 1.63 27.57
CA LEU A 477 32.63 1.20 28.59
C LEU A 477 33.98 0.73 28.02
N ARG A 478 33.95 0.04 26.88
CA ARG A 478 35.17 -0.40 26.17
C ARG A 478 35.98 0.78 25.64
N VAL A 479 35.32 1.77 25.02
CA VAL A 479 35.95 2.99 24.51
C VAL A 479 36.56 3.81 25.64
N THR A 480 35.86 3.95 26.76
CA THR A 480 36.36 4.68 27.95
C THR A 480 37.52 3.94 28.66
N ALA A 481 37.51 2.62 28.71
CA ALA A 481 38.61 1.81 29.25
C ALA A 481 39.85 1.86 28.34
N GLY A 482 39.67 1.78 27.00
CA GLY A 482 40.75 1.90 26.01
C GLY A 482 41.43 3.27 26.03
N SER A 483 40.69 4.35 26.25
CA SER A 483 41.22 5.70 26.36
C SER A 483 42.04 5.95 27.65
N ARG A 484 41.73 5.23 28.74
CA ARG A 484 42.53 5.29 29.99
C ARG A 484 43.79 4.46 29.94
N GLY A 485 43.89 3.44 29.05
CA GLY A 485 45.08 2.62 28.87
C GLY A 485 46.20 3.25 28.05
N SER A 486 45.86 4.23 27.17
CA SER A 486 46.84 4.91 26.29
C SER A 486 47.57 6.10 26.93
N GLY A 487 47.24 6.44 28.18
CA GLY A 487 47.83 7.58 28.91
C GLY A 487 49.03 7.27 29.78
N ALA A 488 49.50 5.98 29.87
CA ALA A 488 50.54 5.59 30.81
C ALA A 488 51.95 5.32 30.21
N ASP A 489 52.11 5.50 28.89
CA ASP A 489 53.40 5.21 28.21
C ASP A 489 53.97 6.39 27.42
N ALA A 490 54.07 7.55 28.07
CA ALA A 490 54.74 8.71 27.50
C ALA A 490 55.62 9.41 28.54
N LEU A 491 56.68 8.74 29.04
CA LEU A 491 57.81 9.41 29.69
C LEU A 491 59.02 8.47 29.70
N ALA A 492 59.74 8.37 28.58
CA ALA A 492 61.16 8.04 28.57
C ALA A 492 61.88 8.92 27.54
N PRO A 493 62.88 9.76 27.90
CA PRO A 493 63.59 10.61 27.00
C PRO A 493 64.56 9.76 26.15
N ARG A 494 64.55 9.93 24.84
CA ARG A 494 65.55 9.41 23.90
C ARG A 494 66.83 10.22 24.00
N PRO A 495 68.04 9.59 24.03
CA PRO A 495 69.32 10.29 23.99
C PRO A 495 69.56 10.83 22.57
N THR A 496 70.02 12.08 22.51
CA THR A 496 70.58 12.75 21.35
C THR A 496 71.83 12.03 20.87
N MET A 497 71.89 11.61 19.60
CA MET A 497 73.14 11.33 18.89
C MET A 497 73.29 12.33 17.77
N ALA A 498 74.42 13.03 17.87
CA ALA A 498 74.90 14.01 16.89
C ALA A 498 75.49 13.34 15.65
N GLY A 499 75.26 13.94 14.51
CA GLY A 499 76.14 14.11 13.39
C GLY A 499 76.65 12.86 12.65
N VAL A 500 76.42 12.87 11.32
CA VAL A 500 77.45 12.92 10.30
C VAL A 500 76.81 13.09 8.91
N THR A 501 77.29 14.10 8.23
CA THR A 501 77.15 14.46 6.81
C THR A 501 77.43 13.30 5.84
N ARG A 502 76.55 13.15 4.85
CA ARG A 502 76.80 13.30 3.40
C ARG A 502 75.51 13.17 2.60
#